data_c6c3d2b27836bd57567df0a689a6e157
#
_entry.id   c6c3d2b27836bd57567df0a689a6e157
#
_cell.length_a   1.000
_cell.length_b   1.000
_cell.length_c   1.000
_cell.angle_alpha   90.00
_cell.angle_beta   90.00
_cell.angle_gamma   90.00
#
_symmetry.space_group_name_H-M   'P 1'
#
loop_
_entity.id
_entity.type
_entity.pdbx_description
1 polymer ?
#
loop_
_entity_poly.entity_id
_entity_poly.type
_entity_poly.pdbx_seq_one_letter_code
_entity_poly.pdbx_strand_id
1 'polypeptide(L)'
;MRKYIKIVSVILLGALAWTACKKDYPVDEDGLLVTARTECYVSNFELLGTDFVTVRTKTAVIDTTAQTIKVEVQFGTDLKNLYPQFTLVTDAKLDPKITGKVDFSDLANPKKYTVVSGNRQIRKEYSVIITVQPR
;
A
#
# COMPACT_ATOMS: atom_id res chain seq x y z
N MET A 1 -37.83 -39.70 -29.49
CA MET A 1 -36.52 -39.15 -29.82
C MET A 1 -36.46 -37.64 -29.80
N ARG A 2 -37.43 -36.90 -30.33
CA ARG A 2 -37.39 -35.42 -30.33
C ARG A 2 -37.41 -34.78 -28.93
N LYS A 3 -37.98 -35.41 -27.91
CA LYS A 3 -38.06 -34.89 -26.56
C LYS A 3 -36.68 -34.92 -25.84
N TYR A 4 -35.85 -35.91 -26.13
CA TYR A 4 -34.54 -36.07 -25.48
C TYR A 4 -33.51 -35.12 -26.06
N ILE A 5 -33.61 -34.75 -27.35
CA ILE A 5 -32.69 -33.81 -28.00
C ILE A 5 -32.85 -32.40 -27.38
N LYS A 6 -34.07 -32.00 -27.04
CA LYS A 6 -34.32 -30.70 -26.41
C LYS A 6 -33.76 -30.63 -24.98
N ILE A 7 -33.85 -31.73 -24.22
CA ILE A 7 -33.32 -31.81 -22.84
C ILE A 7 -31.78 -31.79 -22.85
N VAL A 8 -31.15 -32.52 -23.74
CA VAL A 8 -29.72 -32.54 -23.91
C VAL A 8 -29.18 -31.18 -24.33
N SER A 9 -29.89 -30.46 -25.21
CA SER A 9 -29.49 -29.12 -25.63
C SER A 9 -29.56 -28.08 -24.51
N VAL A 10 -30.56 -28.16 -23.64
CA VAL A 10 -30.70 -27.27 -22.47
C VAL A 10 -29.63 -27.53 -21.42
N ILE A 11 -29.28 -28.80 -21.20
CA ILE A 11 -28.22 -29.17 -20.25
C ILE A 11 -26.85 -28.71 -20.76
N LEU A 12 -26.61 -28.80 -22.07
CA LEU A 12 -25.35 -28.33 -22.67
C LEU A 12 -25.18 -26.81 -22.57
N LEU A 13 -26.24 -26.03 -22.75
CA LEU A 13 -26.24 -24.57 -22.58
C LEU A 13 -26.03 -24.18 -21.11
N GLY A 14 -26.59 -24.91 -20.16
CA GLY A 14 -26.40 -24.68 -18.71
C GLY A 14 -24.97 -24.93 -18.27
N ALA A 15 -24.30 -25.96 -18.79
CA ALA A 15 -22.92 -26.28 -18.44
C ALA A 15 -21.92 -25.21 -18.95
N LEU A 16 -22.18 -24.58 -20.09
CA LEU A 16 -21.33 -23.51 -20.62
C LEU A 16 -21.43 -22.21 -19.83
N ALA A 17 -22.56 -21.94 -19.18
CA ALA A 17 -22.73 -20.74 -18.36
C ALA A 17 -21.93 -20.78 -17.04
N TRP A 18 -21.60 -21.97 -16.53
CA TRP A 18 -20.88 -22.14 -15.27
C TRP A 18 -19.36 -21.91 -15.42
N THR A 19 -18.81 -22.04 -16.61
CA THR A 19 -17.38 -21.84 -16.88
C THR A 19 -17.03 -20.38 -17.15
N ALA A 20 -18.00 -19.51 -17.38
CA ALA A 20 -17.78 -18.10 -17.74
C ALA A 20 -17.53 -17.17 -16.55
N CYS A 21 -17.67 -17.64 -15.28
CA CYS A 21 -17.65 -16.78 -14.08
C CYS A 21 -16.36 -16.87 -13.25
N LYS A 22 -15.34 -17.63 -13.65
CA LYS A 22 -14.06 -17.69 -12.91
C LYS A 22 -13.04 -16.83 -13.61
N LYS A 23 -12.94 -15.57 -13.21
CA LYS A 23 -11.79 -14.72 -13.54
C LYS A 23 -10.80 -14.84 -12.37
N ASP A 24 -9.79 -15.67 -12.54
CA ASP A 24 -8.67 -15.74 -11.61
C ASP A 24 -7.76 -14.53 -11.90
N TYR A 25 -7.83 -13.52 -11.04
CA TYR A 25 -6.91 -12.40 -11.08
C TYR A 25 -5.60 -12.81 -10.39
N PRO A 26 -4.43 -12.49 -10.97
CA PRO A 26 -3.16 -12.79 -10.32
C PRO A 26 -3.05 -11.94 -9.05
N VAL A 27 -2.78 -12.60 -7.93
CA VAL A 27 -2.52 -11.99 -6.63
C VAL A 27 -1.17 -12.42 -6.11
N ASP A 28 -0.56 -11.58 -5.28
CA ASP A 28 0.70 -11.89 -4.64
C ASP A 28 0.48 -12.66 -3.31
N GLU A 29 1.56 -12.89 -2.57
CA GLU A 29 1.55 -13.58 -1.27
C GLU A 29 0.72 -12.87 -0.20
N ASP A 30 0.50 -11.57 -0.34
CA ASP A 30 -0.35 -10.78 0.56
C ASP A 30 -1.83 -10.74 0.12
N GLY A 31 -2.17 -11.42 -0.96
CA GLY A 31 -3.51 -11.40 -1.54
C GLY A 31 -3.84 -10.14 -2.32
N LEU A 32 -2.85 -9.32 -2.66
CA LEU A 32 -3.02 -8.08 -3.40
C LEU A 32 -2.89 -8.32 -4.91
N LEU A 33 -3.69 -7.58 -5.67
CA LEU A 33 -3.71 -7.71 -7.13
C LEU A 33 -2.37 -7.33 -7.74
N VAL A 34 -1.84 -8.21 -8.59
CA VAL A 34 -0.66 -7.94 -9.42
C VAL A 34 -1.15 -7.39 -10.76
N THR A 35 -0.64 -6.22 -11.16
CA THR A 35 -1.02 -5.53 -12.39
C THR A 35 0.20 -5.31 -13.29
N ALA A 36 0.01 -4.68 -14.43
CA ALA A 36 1.10 -4.32 -15.32
C ALA A 36 1.74 -2.96 -14.98
N ARG A 37 1.28 -2.29 -13.92
CA ARG A 37 1.77 -0.95 -13.57
C ARG A 37 3.20 -0.99 -13.06
N THR A 38 4.01 -0.08 -13.59
CA THR A 38 5.42 0.05 -13.26
C THR A 38 5.72 1.22 -12.33
N GLU A 39 4.77 2.14 -12.13
CA GLU A 39 4.94 3.29 -11.26
C GLU A 39 5.21 2.83 -9.82
N CYS A 40 6.17 3.48 -9.18
CA CYS A 40 6.64 3.06 -7.87
C CYS A 40 7.09 4.29 -7.06
N TYR A 41 6.13 4.95 -6.39
CA TYR A 41 6.42 6.12 -5.57
C TYR A 41 5.39 6.31 -4.46
N VAL A 42 5.78 7.09 -3.46
CA VAL A 42 4.90 7.57 -2.39
C VAL A 42 4.29 8.90 -2.81
N SER A 43 2.97 9.03 -2.72
CA SER A 43 2.27 10.28 -3.05
C SER A 43 1.96 11.13 -1.84
N ASN A 44 1.78 10.54 -0.67
CA ASN A 44 1.57 11.25 0.58
C ASN A 44 2.01 10.40 1.77
N PHE A 45 2.28 11.08 2.89
CA PHE A 45 2.68 10.44 4.13
C PHE A 45 2.04 11.13 5.32
N GLU A 46 1.46 10.36 6.23
CA GLU A 46 0.84 10.84 7.46
C GLU A 46 1.45 10.14 8.67
N LEU A 47 1.53 10.85 9.78
CA LEU A 47 1.88 10.30 11.08
C LEU A 47 0.77 10.58 12.07
N LEU A 48 0.28 9.52 12.70
CA LEU A 48 -0.75 9.62 13.74
C LEU A 48 -0.16 9.23 15.10
N GLY A 49 -0.60 9.91 16.15
CA GLY A 49 -0.30 9.53 17.53
C GLY A 49 -1.17 8.36 17.99
N THR A 50 -1.06 8.02 19.27
CA THR A 50 -1.84 6.91 19.87
C THR A 50 -3.34 7.18 19.91
N ASP A 51 -3.74 8.43 19.80
CA ASP A 51 -5.14 8.88 19.66
C ASP A 51 -5.64 8.89 18.21
N PHE A 52 -4.81 8.44 17.27
CA PHE A 52 -5.07 8.45 15.83
C PHE A 52 -5.30 9.85 15.24
N VAL A 53 -4.76 10.87 15.91
CA VAL A 53 -4.78 12.26 15.42
C VAL A 53 -3.40 12.59 14.84
N THR A 54 -3.39 13.39 13.77
CA THR A 54 -2.14 13.79 13.12
C THR A 54 -1.20 14.52 14.09
N VAL A 55 0.06 14.16 14.06
CA VAL A 55 1.12 14.86 14.84
C VAL A 55 1.97 15.77 13.97
N ARG A 56 1.80 15.73 12.65
CA ARG A 56 2.56 16.60 11.75
C ARG A 56 2.02 18.03 11.79
N THR A 57 2.93 18.98 11.63
CA THR A 57 2.58 20.42 11.63
C THR A 57 2.09 20.90 10.27
N LYS A 58 2.49 20.22 9.21
CA LYS A 58 2.15 20.54 7.81
C LYS A 58 2.28 19.29 6.96
N THR A 59 1.85 19.37 5.71
CA THR A 59 1.97 18.28 4.75
C THR A 59 3.42 17.83 4.60
N ALA A 60 3.66 16.51 4.60
CA ALA A 60 4.98 15.96 4.39
C ALA A 60 5.52 16.32 3.00
N VAL A 61 6.82 16.57 2.92
CA VAL A 61 7.50 16.85 1.65
C VAL A 61 8.09 15.55 1.12
N ILE A 62 7.61 15.11 -0.03
CA ILE A 62 8.03 13.87 -0.66
C ILE A 62 8.87 14.18 -1.88
N ASP A 63 10.11 13.73 -1.87
CA ASP A 63 11.03 13.79 -3.00
C ASP A 63 11.14 12.40 -3.63
N THR A 64 10.50 12.21 -4.77
CA THR A 64 10.49 10.92 -5.46
C THR A 64 11.82 10.61 -6.15
N THR A 65 12.63 11.62 -6.43
CA THR A 65 13.96 11.46 -7.03
C THR A 65 14.99 11.04 -5.98
N ALA A 66 15.06 11.77 -4.86
CA ALA A 66 15.94 11.44 -3.74
C ALA A 66 15.39 10.29 -2.89
N GLN A 67 14.11 9.93 -3.06
CA GLN A 67 13.40 8.90 -2.28
C GLN A 67 13.42 9.23 -0.78
N THR A 68 13.02 10.47 -0.46
CA THR A 68 12.94 10.95 0.92
C THR A 68 11.54 11.46 1.23
N ILE A 69 11.14 11.28 2.48
CA ILE A 69 9.91 11.81 3.05
C ILE A 69 10.31 12.67 4.26
N LYS A 70 10.14 13.97 4.15
CA LYS A 70 10.45 14.90 5.24
C LYS A 70 9.15 15.33 5.90
N VAL A 71 9.04 15.08 7.19
CA VAL A 71 7.88 15.42 7.99
C VAL A 71 8.30 16.13 9.27
N GLU A 72 7.63 17.26 9.55
CA GLU A 72 7.81 17.98 10.81
C GLU A 72 6.65 17.62 11.74
N VAL A 73 6.98 17.22 12.97
CA VAL A 73 6.00 16.89 14.01
C VAL A 73 5.92 17.96 15.07
N GLN A 74 4.78 18.03 15.75
CA GLN A 74 4.55 18.98 16.82
C GLN A 74 5.52 18.75 17.98
N PHE A 75 5.90 19.84 18.65
CA PHE A 75 6.70 19.78 19.87
C PHE A 75 5.99 18.92 20.93
N GLY A 76 6.76 18.06 21.59
CA GLY A 76 6.21 17.18 22.62
C GLY A 76 5.58 15.89 22.11
N THR A 77 5.64 15.62 20.80
CA THR A 77 5.15 14.36 20.22
C THR A 77 5.89 13.16 20.77
N ASP A 78 5.17 12.11 21.16
CA ASP A 78 5.76 10.83 21.55
C ASP A 78 6.21 10.07 20.31
N LEU A 79 7.50 10.19 19.98
CA LEU A 79 8.08 9.58 18.78
C LEU A 79 8.18 8.05 18.84
N LYS A 80 8.04 7.44 20.03
CA LYS A 80 8.13 5.99 20.18
C LYS A 80 6.86 5.24 19.80
N ASN A 81 5.74 5.94 19.73
CA ASN A 81 4.43 5.31 19.55
C ASN A 81 3.64 6.05 18.46
N LEU A 82 4.07 5.93 17.21
CA LEU A 82 3.44 6.58 16.07
C LEU A 82 2.90 5.56 15.08
N TYR A 83 1.82 5.93 14.40
CA TYR A 83 1.22 5.14 13.31
C TYR A 83 1.52 5.81 11.98
N PRO A 84 2.49 5.31 11.20
CA PRO A 84 2.76 5.84 9.88
C PRO A 84 1.70 5.36 8.88
N GLN A 85 1.27 6.25 8.00
CA GLN A 85 0.36 5.95 6.92
C GLN A 85 0.93 6.45 5.60
N PHE A 86 1.13 5.55 4.67
CA PHE A 86 1.61 5.85 3.32
C PHE A 86 0.45 5.86 2.35
N THR A 87 0.40 6.87 1.50
CA THR A 87 -0.40 6.83 0.29
C THR A 87 0.54 6.56 -0.87
N LEU A 88 0.33 5.43 -1.53
CA LEU A 88 1.17 4.99 -2.64
C LEU A 88 0.47 5.22 -3.97
N VAL A 89 1.25 5.25 -5.05
CA VAL A 89 0.68 5.19 -6.39
C VAL A 89 -0.16 3.93 -6.56
N THR A 90 -1.14 3.99 -7.44
CA THR A 90 -2.10 2.89 -7.68
C THR A 90 -1.39 1.55 -7.86
N ASP A 91 -1.89 0.52 -7.18
CA ASP A 91 -1.42 -0.87 -7.22
C ASP A 91 -0.04 -1.12 -6.61
N ALA A 92 0.67 -0.10 -6.15
CA ALA A 92 1.91 -0.27 -5.39
C ALA A 92 1.62 -0.71 -3.95
N LYS A 93 2.60 -1.34 -3.32
CA LYS A 93 2.51 -1.77 -1.92
C LYS A 93 3.80 -1.48 -1.17
N LEU A 94 3.73 -1.50 0.16
CA LEU A 94 4.91 -1.55 1.03
C LEU A 94 5.33 -2.99 1.30
N ASP A 95 6.63 -3.24 1.33
CA ASP A 95 7.20 -4.53 1.68
C ASP A 95 8.41 -4.33 2.62
N PRO A 96 8.34 -4.79 3.87
CA PRO A 96 7.18 -5.41 4.52
C PRO A 96 6.06 -4.41 4.83
N LYS A 97 4.82 -4.92 4.93
CA LYS A 97 3.68 -4.09 5.32
C LYS A 97 3.83 -3.61 6.77
N ILE A 98 3.29 -2.44 7.08
CA ILE A 98 3.29 -1.90 8.43
C ILE A 98 2.16 -2.55 9.24
N THR A 99 2.51 -3.05 10.43
CA THR A 99 1.55 -3.64 11.37
C THR A 99 1.68 -2.95 12.73
N GLY A 100 0.85 -1.94 13.00
CA GLY A 100 0.81 -1.28 14.30
C GLY A 100 1.78 -0.11 14.44
N LYS A 101 2.16 0.16 15.68
CA LYS A 101 3.00 1.30 16.05
C LYS A 101 4.45 1.11 15.62
N VAL A 102 5.10 2.23 15.31
CA VAL A 102 6.51 2.28 14.95
C VAL A 102 7.21 3.30 15.83
N ASP A 103 8.44 2.98 16.24
CA ASP A 103 9.31 3.85 17.00
C ASP A 103 10.16 4.70 16.05
N PHE A 104 9.94 6.01 16.06
CA PHE A 104 10.71 6.99 15.28
C PHE A 104 11.65 7.84 16.15
N SER A 105 11.94 7.41 17.35
CA SER A 105 12.76 8.23 18.30
C SER A 105 14.24 8.34 17.92
N ASP A 106 14.76 7.44 17.10
CA ASP A 106 16.13 7.53 16.59
C ASP A 106 16.16 8.44 15.35
N LEU A 107 16.30 9.74 15.56
CA LEU A 107 16.33 10.73 14.50
C LEU A 107 17.64 10.72 13.70
N ALA A 108 18.71 10.13 14.24
CA ALA A 108 20.00 10.02 13.55
C ALA A 108 19.97 8.94 12.45
N ASN A 109 19.11 7.94 12.60
CA ASN A 109 18.95 6.83 11.66
C ASN A 109 17.53 6.78 11.12
N PRO A 110 17.22 7.49 10.03
CA PRO A 110 15.88 7.52 9.45
C PRO A 110 15.36 6.12 9.13
N LYS A 111 14.09 5.88 9.42
CA LYS A 111 13.41 4.63 9.05
C LYS A 111 13.28 4.52 7.54
N LYS A 112 13.52 3.33 7.03
CA LYS A 112 13.44 3.05 5.60
C LYS A 112 12.28 2.11 5.29
N TYR A 113 11.61 2.39 4.20
CA TYR A 113 10.46 1.61 3.73
C TYR A 113 10.61 1.36 2.23
N THR A 114 10.34 0.14 1.82
CA THR A 114 10.42 -0.23 0.41
C THR A 114 9.03 -0.18 -0.23
N VAL A 115 8.89 0.57 -1.31
CA VAL A 115 7.71 0.58 -2.17
C VAL A 115 7.92 -0.38 -3.31
N VAL A 116 6.92 -1.21 -3.61
CA VAL A 116 6.95 -2.19 -4.68
C VAL A 116 5.88 -1.83 -5.70
N SER A 117 6.23 -1.80 -6.98
CA SER A 117 5.31 -1.47 -8.07
C SER A 117 4.18 -2.50 -8.23
N GLY A 118 3.14 -2.12 -8.96
CA GLY A 118 1.99 -2.99 -9.24
C GLY A 118 2.37 -4.31 -9.92
N ASN A 119 3.40 -4.30 -10.79
CA ASN A 119 3.92 -5.51 -11.43
C ASN A 119 4.93 -6.29 -10.56
N ARG A 120 5.22 -5.82 -9.34
CA ARG A 120 6.15 -6.41 -8.38
C ARG A 120 7.62 -6.48 -8.83
N GLN A 121 7.98 -5.80 -9.91
CA GLN A 121 9.32 -5.85 -10.49
C GLN A 121 10.20 -4.67 -10.09
N ILE A 122 9.63 -3.54 -9.72
CA ILE A 122 10.35 -2.33 -9.33
C ILE A 122 10.21 -2.12 -7.83
N ARG A 123 11.34 -1.91 -7.16
CA ARG A 123 11.41 -1.65 -5.72
C ARG A 123 12.19 -0.36 -5.49
N LYS A 124 11.63 0.54 -4.66
CA LYS A 124 12.29 1.80 -4.30
C LYS A 124 12.24 1.99 -2.79
N GLU A 125 13.39 2.22 -2.20
CA GLU A 125 13.52 2.45 -0.77
C GLU A 125 13.40 3.94 -0.47
N TYR A 126 12.46 4.29 0.40
CA TYR A 126 12.25 5.66 0.89
C TYR A 126 12.73 5.79 2.32
N SER A 127 13.37 6.92 2.64
CA SER A 127 13.78 7.28 3.99
C SER A 127 12.82 8.29 4.58
N VAL A 128 12.28 8.00 5.77
CA VAL A 128 11.40 8.91 6.50
C VAL A 128 12.26 9.75 7.46
N ILE A 129 12.37 11.04 7.17
CA ILE A 129 13.16 11.98 7.94
C ILE A 129 12.21 12.83 8.79
N ILE A 130 12.30 12.68 10.10
CA ILE A 130 11.43 13.39 11.04
C ILE A 130 12.21 14.53 11.68
N THR A 131 11.60 15.71 11.71
CA THR A 131 12.07 16.87 12.46
C THR A 131 11.01 17.26 13.48
N VAL A 132 11.44 17.73 14.64
CA VAL A 132 10.54 18.18 15.69
C VAL A 132 10.43 19.69 15.64
N GLN A 133 9.20 20.20 15.67
CA GLN A 133 8.94 21.64 15.71
C GLN A 133 9.66 22.26 16.90
N PRO A 134 10.38 23.37 16.72
CA PRO A 134 11.01 24.07 17.85
C PRO A 134 9.93 24.63 18.80
N ARG A 135 10.31 24.71 20.07
CA ARG A 135 9.46 25.23 21.13
C ARG A 135 9.19 26.74 20.97
#